data_1567fbaa13f354120c26d8e88f2fef38
#
_entry.id   1567fbaa13f354120c26d8e88f2fef38
#
_cell.length_a   1.000
_cell.length_b   1.000
_cell.length_c   1.000
_cell.angle_alpha   90.00
_cell.angle_beta   90.00
_cell.angle_gamma   90.00
#
_symmetry.space_group_name_H-M   'P 1'
#
loop_
_entity.id
_entity.type
_entity.pdbx_description
1 polymer ?
#
loop_
_entity_poly.entity_id
_entity_poly.type
_entity_poly.pdbx_seq_one_letter_code
_entity_poly.pdbx_strand_id
1 'polypeptide(L)'
;MNLDGLTMSVLARELNESLQSGQIQKLYQVDKHSLLFKVRNANQDVNLMITVGANPAIYICKPIQDLPKEPSSLCMFLRKHIEGSRITSVEQINGDRILCIHIDKLEMDGSITSTSIYIELMGKYSNCIFAQNDIILESIIHVSPLMNRERSVGPKMTYELPPNSNRVSLLDFDEKEILNLLTSFGSGTVAHTIRSVFNGFGKSLLDYVLTLSNLDGTDELKALSDDAIQKLSGALENLKEKLLNANQLYVYKNENGKKIYMPFPMETDCTLIETYPTISKAIEQSIADTGSIHTADKELERIIANAIKKEELRHKKIKDELDDTKKMETYKLYGDLLMINSHIQAHYQSSIDVQNLLSESAETITIPLKPELTIVENGQWYYKLYTKLKNRIISGQYQLDQSTIKLEYYRTILYSLSLATTRESLEEIRHECMDAGIIKKSKKPLSYKLGKSNYIHLEIPEGELYIGRNNQQNEYLTHRFAKPNDLWFHTQDIQGSHLILRTNHEPDDMLISQVAKYAAYFSKARHSSKVPVDYTYIKNIKKPPKSPLGFVIFNTHQTMIVEPEKPPMYEE
;
A
#
# COMPACT_ATOMS: atom_id res chain seq x y z
N MET A 1 -14.54 0.23 1.96
CA MET A 1 -15.97 0.39 1.63
C MET A 1 -16.22 1.82 1.19
N ASN A 2 -16.94 2.06 0.08
CA ASN A 2 -17.22 3.42 -0.40
C ASN A 2 -18.73 3.65 -0.27
N LEU A 3 -19.13 4.53 0.64
CA LEU A 3 -20.52 4.94 0.82
C LEU A 3 -20.87 6.07 -0.16
N ASP A 4 -22.07 6.05 -0.68
CA ASP A 4 -22.64 7.19 -1.39
C ASP A 4 -23.21 8.23 -0.41
N GLY A 5 -23.56 9.41 -0.93
CA GLY A 5 -24.04 10.49 -0.08
C GLY A 5 -25.35 10.16 0.63
N LEU A 6 -26.29 9.47 -0.03
CA LEU A 6 -27.56 9.11 0.59
C LEU A 6 -27.40 8.09 1.72
N THR A 7 -26.53 7.09 1.55
CA THR A 7 -26.20 6.14 2.63
C THR A 7 -25.47 6.86 3.78
N MET A 8 -24.73 7.93 3.50
CA MET A 8 -24.10 8.75 4.55
C MET A 8 -25.10 9.50 5.43
N SER A 9 -26.32 9.78 4.98
CA SER A 9 -27.35 10.37 5.84
C SER A 9 -27.74 9.42 6.99
N VAL A 10 -27.78 8.12 6.70
CA VAL A 10 -28.03 7.08 7.70
C VAL A 10 -26.87 7.01 8.70
N LEU A 11 -25.62 7.07 8.21
CA LEU A 11 -24.44 7.13 9.08
C LEU A 11 -24.42 8.39 9.95
N ALA A 12 -24.79 9.56 9.39
CA ALA A 12 -24.86 10.82 10.14
C ALA A 12 -25.82 10.69 11.33
N ARG A 13 -27.00 10.10 11.11
CA ARG A 13 -27.98 9.85 12.17
C ARG A 13 -27.45 8.87 13.22
N GLU A 14 -26.87 7.75 12.80
CA GLU A 14 -26.22 6.78 13.70
C GLU A 14 -25.16 7.45 14.60
N LEU A 15 -24.29 8.28 13.99
CA LEU A 15 -23.26 9.00 14.72
C LEU A 15 -23.85 10.04 15.66
N ASN A 16 -24.90 10.78 15.23
CA ASN A 16 -25.56 11.77 16.07
C ASN A 16 -26.20 11.10 17.30
N GLU A 17 -26.93 10.00 17.14
CA GLU A 17 -27.53 9.26 18.24
C GLU A 17 -26.49 8.77 19.26
N SER A 18 -25.30 8.37 18.78
CA SER A 18 -24.26 7.82 19.63
C SER A 18 -23.39 8.90 20.30
N LEU A 19 -23.21 10.07 19.67
CA LEU A 19 -22.24 11.07 20.09
C LEU A 19 -22.87 12.34 20.68
N GLN A 20 -24.13 12.68 20.35
CA GLN A 20 -24.79 13.89 20.83
C GLN A 20 -24.79 13.96 22.36
N SER A 21 -24.51 15.13 22.90
CA SER A 21 -24.31 15.40 24.34
C SER A 21 -23.07 14.75 24.95
N GLY A 22 -22.27 13.97 24.18
CA GLY A 22 -21.03 13.38 24.65
C GLY A 22 -19.92 14.41 24.81
N GLN A 23 -19.04 14.19 25.78
CA GLN A 23 -17.85 15.03 26.02
C GLN A 23 -16.62 14.40 25.40
N ILE A 24 -15.88 15.15 24.60
CA ILE A 24 -14.60 14.72 24.04
C ILE A 24 -13.55 14.71 25.15
N GLN A 25 -13.21 13.52 25.62
CA GLN A 25 -12.24 13.30 26.70
C GLN A 25 -10.81 13.43 26.20
N LYS A 26 -10.53 12.84 25.03
CA LYS A 26 -9.19 12.80 24.50
C LYS A 26 -9.16 12.61 22.98
N LEU A 27 -8.16 13.26 22.35
CA LEU A 27 -7.88 13.13 20.92
C LEU A 27 -6.50 12.48 20.74
N TYR A 28 -6.43 11.55 19.76
CA TYR A 28 -5.18 10.96 19.32
C TYR A 28 -5.05 11.05 17.80
N GLN A 29 -3.87 11.37 17.33
CA GLN A 29 -3.52 11.17 15.92
C GLN A 29 -2.88 9.80 15.80
N VAL A 30 -3.63 8.81 15.27
CA VAL A 30 -3.19 7.42 15.16
C VAL A 30 -2.11 7.27 14.11
N ASP A 31 -2.28 7.96 12.97
CA ASP A 31 -1.31 8.10 11.90
C ASP A 31 -1.44 9.47 11.22
N LYS A 32 -0.68 9.71 10.14
CA LYS A 32 -0.66 11.00 9.43
C LYS A 32 -2.06 11.48 8.98
N HIS A 33 -2.98 10.56 8.73
CA HIS A 33 -4.28 10.83 8.14
C HIS A 33 -5.47 10.40 9.00
N SER A 34 -5.23 9.89 10.21
CA SER A 34 -6.27 9.32 11.07
C SER A 34 -6.28 9.95 12.45
N LEU A 35 -7.47 10.37 12.89
CA LEU A 35 -7.73 10.88 14.22
C LEU A 35 -8.70 9.97 14.96
N LEU A 36 -8.42 9.70 16.23
CA LEU A 36 -9.28 8.97 17.15
C LEU A 36 -9.76 9.92 18.25
N PHE A 37 -11.07 10.07 18.38
CA PHE A 37 -11.72 10.80 19.45
C PHE A 37 -12.25 9.80 20.48
N LYS A 38 -11.87 9.97 21.74
CA LYS A 38 -12.50 9.31 22.87
C LYS A 38 -13.58 10.21 23.43
N VAL A 39 -14.82 9.78 23.31
CA VAL A 39 -16.01 10.53 23.72
C VAL A 39 -16.69 9.81 24.86
N ARG A 40 -16.98 10.49 25.95
CA ARG A 40 -17.79 10.00 27.07
C ARG A 40 -19.23 10.45 26.87
N ASN A 41 -20.12 9.52 26.56
CA ASN A 41 -21.54 9.80 26.43
C ASN A 41 -22.32 9.01 27.50
N ALA A 42 -23.01 9.73 28.39
CA ALA A 42 -23.66 9.17 29.57
C ALA A 42 -22.71 8.24 30.35
N ASN A 43 -22.96 6.92 30.34
CA ASN A 43 -22.13 5.93 31.03
C ASN A 43 -21.25 5.09 30.08
N GLN A 44 -21.19 5.46 28.80
CA GLN A 44 -20.44 4.71 27.79
C GLN A 44 -19.29 5.50 27.21
N ASP A 45 -18.17 4.84 26.98
CA ASP A 45 -17.04 5.38 26.24
C ASP A 45 -17.19 5.00 24.75
N VAL A 46 -17.27 6.00 23.89
CA VAL A 46 -17.39 5.83 22.45
C VAL A 46 -16.07 6.26 21.80
N ASN A 47 -15.55 5.42 20.92
CA ASN A 47 -14.36 5.74 20.12
C ASN A 47 -14.78 6.07 18.70
N LEU A 48 -14.60 7.32 18.29
CA LEU A 48 -14.87 7.77 16.91
C LEU A 48 -13.56 7.84 16.15
N MET A 49 -13.44 7.06 15.09
CA MET A 49 -12.32 7.09 14.15
C MET A 49 -12.66 7.91 12.92
N ILE A 50 -11.78 8.85 12.56
CA ILE A 50 -11.86 9.64 11.32
C ILE A 50 -10.57 9.40 10.55
N THR A 51 -10.68 8.92 9.31
CA THR A 51 -9.55 8.71 8.40
C THR A 51 -9.79 9.48 7.12
N VAL A 52 -8.79 10.21 6.63
CA VAL A 52 -8.84 10.97 5.37
C VAL A 52 -7.79 10.45 4.38
N GLY A 53 -7.79 10.96 3.15
CA GLY A 53 -6.85 10.54 2.10
C GLY A 53 -7.40 9.44 1.21
N ALA A 54 -6.60 8.43 0.87
CA ALA A 54 -6.94 7.46 -0.17
C ALA A 54 -8.15 6.56 0.17
N ASN A 55 -8.32 6.19 1.46
CA ASN A 55 -9.43 5.36 1.94
C ASN A 55 -10.14 6.08 3.10
N PRO A 56 -10.92 7.13 2.79
CA PRO A 56 -11.55 7.94 3.83
C PRO A 56 -12.69 7.18 4.48
N ALA A 57 -12.81 7.35 5.80
CA ALA A 57 -13.87 6.74 6.60
C ALA A 57 -14.11 7.53 7.89
N ILE A 58 -15.35 7.50 8.37
CA ILE A 58 -15.72 7.89 9.73
C ILE A 58 -16.61 6.79 10.31
N TYR A 59 -16.31 6.34 11.52
CA TYR A 59 -17.05 5.25 12.15
C TYR A 59 -16.74 5.13 13.64
N ILE A 60 -17.66 4.55 14.39
CA ILE A 60 -17.46 4.14 15.77
C ILE A 60 -16.70 2.82 15.77
N CYS A 61 -15.60 2.75 16.51
CA CYS A 61 -14.74 1.57 16.58
C CYS A 61 -14.57 1.02 18.00
N LYS A 62 -14.09 -0.20 18.08
CA LYS A 62 -13.64 -0.80 19.34
C LYS A 62 -12.45 -0.03 19.94
N PRO A 63 -12.21 -0.14 21.27
CA PRO A 63 -11.04 0.45 21.88
C PRO A 63 -9.74 -0.01 21.21
N ILE A 64 -8.89 0.94 20.84
CA ILE A 64 -7.57 0.68 20.24
C ILE A 64 -6.54 0.64 21.36
N GLN A 65 -5.74 -0.45 21.43
CA GLN A 65 -4.75 -0.66 22.51
C GLN A 65 -3.45 0.11 22.26
N ASP A 66 -2.95 0.14 21.00
CA ASP A 66 -1.68 0.73 20.63
C ASP A 66 -1.84 2.17 20.13
N LEU A 67 -2.00 3.10 21.06
CA LEU A 67 -2.06 4.53 20.74
C LEU A 67 -0.68 5.17 20.83
N PRO A 68 -0.36 6.18 20.00
CA PRO A 68 0.90 6.90 20.05
C PRO A 68 1.14 7.49 21.44
N LYS A 69 2.29 7.19 22.04
CA LYS A 69 2.67 7.70 23.37
C LYS A 69 2.98 9.20 23.32
N GLU A 70 3.62 9.64 22.24
CA GLU A 70 3.97 11.05 22.02
C GLU A 70 3.01 11.68 20.99
N PRO A 71 2.28 12.74 21.34
CA PRO A 71 1.38 13.42 20.41
C PRO A 71 2.17 14.25 19.39
N SER A 72 1.67 14.32 18.15
CA SER A 72 2.19 15.22 17.12
C SER A 72 1.84 16.69 17.44
N SER A 73 2.49 17.63 16.74
CA SER A 73 2.18 19.07 16.89
C SER A 73 0.72 19.37 16.55
N LEU A 74 0.18 18.75 15.48
CA LEU A 74 -1.24 18.84 15.12
C LEU A 74 -2.14 18.31 16.24
N CYS A 75 -1.82 17.14 16.77
CA CYS A 75 -2.60 16.55 17.86
C CYS A 75 -2.60 17.44 19.12
N MET A 76 -1.45 18.02 19.48
CA MET A 76 -1.35 18.95 20.62
C MET A 76 -2.15 20.23 20.39
N PHE A 77 -2.08 20.80 19.19
CA PHE A 77 -2.87 21.98 18.82
C PHE A 77 -4.37 21.69 18.94
N LEU A 78 -4.85 20.60 18.32
CA LEU A 78 -6.25 20.22 18.37
C LEU A 78 -6.73 19.90 19.79
N ARG A 79 -5.94 19.22 20.61
CA ARG A 79 -6.27 18.96 22.02
C ARG A 79 -6.60 20.23 22.78
N LYS A 80 -5.80 21.27 22.61
CA LYS A 80 -6.02 22.56 23.26
C LYS A 80 -7.40 23.15 22.95
N HIS A 81 -7.86 23.00 21.69
CA HIS A 81 -9.11 23.61 21.24
C HIS A 81 -10.34 22.74 21.50
N ILE A 82 -10.23 21.42 21.42
CA ILE A 82 -11.39 20.51 21.40
C ILE A 82 -11.49 19.54 22.58
N GLU A 83 -10.42 19.22 23.32
CA GLU A 83 -10.56 18.37 24.52
C GLU A 83 -11.39 19.12 25.59
N GLY A 84 -12.34 18.40 26.18
CA GLY A 84 -13.31 18.94 27.12
C GLY A 84 -14.59 19.49 26.50
N SER A 85 -14.63 19.69 25.16
CA SER A 85 -15.84 20.14 24.46
C SER A 85 -16.94 19.10 24.50
N ARG A 86 -18.20 19.58 24.44
CA ARG A 86 -19.41 18.76 24.31
C ARG A 86 -19.88 18.75 22.85
N ILE A 87 -20.22 17.58 22.33
CA ILE A 87 -20.80 17.43 20.99
C ILE A 87 -22.26 17.86 21.05
N THR A 88 -22.66 18.83 20.24
CA THR A 88 -24.04 19.33 20.18
C THR A 88 -24.84 18.61 19.11
N SER A 89 -24.26 18.38 17.95
CA SER A 89 -24.89 17.63 16.86
C SER A 89 -23.87 17.03 15.90
N VAL A 90 -24.34 16.04 15.13
CA VAL A 90 -23.66 15.49 13.95
C VAL A 90 -24.66 15.51 12.80
N GLU A 91 -24.31 16.17 11.71
CA GLU A 91 -25.20 16.32 10.56
C GLU A 91 -24.48 16.11 9.23
N GLN A 92 -25.26 15.78 8.21
CA GLN A 92 -24.77 15.72 6.83
C GLN A 92 -25.05 17.07 6.15
N ILE A 93 -24.11 17.58 5.37
CA ILE A 93 -24.26 18.85 4.66
C ILE A 93 -24.77 18.59 3.24
N ASN A 94 -25.93 19.18 2.90
CA ASN A 94 -26.53 19.21 1.56
C ASN A 94 -26.66 17.83 0.87
N GLY A 95 -26.83 16.73 1.62
CA GLY A 95 -26.90 15.38 1.06
C GLY A 95 -25.60 14.91 0.38
N ASP A 96 -24.50 15.65 0.52
CA ASP A 96 -23.19 15.28 -0.03
C ASP A 96 -22.41 14.41 0.97
N ARG A 97 -21.23 13.94 0.56
CA ARG A 97 -20.32 13.13 1.42
C ARG A 97 -19.52 14.03 2.36
N ILE A 98 -20.21 14.96 3.01
CA ILE A 98 -19.67 15.87 4.00
C ILE A 98 -20.48 15.71 5.29
N LEU A 99 -19.79 15.39 6.38
CA LEU A 99 -20.37 15.41 7.71
C LEU A 99 -19.81 16.58 8.50
N CYS A 100 -20.63 17.19 9.34
CA CYS A 100 -20.22 18.21 10.29
C CYS A 100 -20.52 17.76 11.71
N ILE A 101 -19.53 17.84 12.59
CA ILE A 101 -19.69 17.64 14.03
C ILE A 101 -19.57 19.00 14.69
N HIS A 102 -20.64 19.46 15.32
CA HIS A 102 -20.65 20.70 16.10
C HIS A 102 -20.29 20.41 17.55
N ILE A 103 -19.37 21.19 18.10
CA ILE A 103 -18.91 21.05 19.47
C ILE A 103 -18.87 22.42 20.16
N ASP A 104 -19.24 22.44 21.43
CA ASP A 104 -19.18 23.60 22.31
C ASP A 104 -18.21 23.37 23.45
N LYS A 105 -17.34 24.33 23.70
CA LYS A 105 -16.38 24.34 24.80
C LYS A 105 -16.67 25.50 25.75
N LEU A 106 -16.82 25.18 27.01
CA LEU A 106 -16.88 26.18 28.07
C LEU A 106 -15.45 26.63 28.42
N GLU A 107 -15.14 27.88 28.20
CA GLU A 107 -13.86 28.48 28.49
C GLU A 107 -13.78 28.92 30.00
N MET A 108 -12.55 29.21 30.46
CA MET A 108 -12.32 29.57 31.87
C MET A 108 -13.00 30.87 32.31
N ASP A 109 -13.27 31.76 31.38
CA ASP A 109 -13.98 33.02 31.57
C ASP A 109 -15.51 32.89 31.58
N GLY A 110 -16.03 31.66 31.38
CA GLY A 110 -17.44 31.34 31.28
C GLY A 110 -18.06 31.54 29.90
N SER A 111 -17.28 31.94 28.90
CA SER A 111 -17.75 32.02 27.51
C SER A 111 -17.86 30.63 26.87
N ILE A 112 -18.67 30.50 25.86
CA ILE A 112 -18.80 29.29 25.06
C ILE A 112 -18.16 29.52 23.71
N THR A 113 -17.21 28.64 23.36
CA THR A 113 -16.57 28.64 22.04
C THR A 113 -17.11 27.47 21.23
N SER A 114 -17.81 27.77 20.12
CA SER A 114 -18.34 26.77 19.19
C SER A 114 -17.33 26.47 18.09
N THR A 115 -17.11 25.20 17.82
CA THR A 115 -16.23 24.72 16.74
C THR A 115 -16.99 23.72 15.86
N SER A 116 -16.86 23.86 14.55
CA SER A 116 -17.37 22.91 13.56
C SER A 116 -16.23 22.05 13.03
N ILE A 117 -16.42 20.75 13.02
CA ILE A 117 -15.48 19.77 12.46
C ILE A 117 -16.09 19.23 11.19
N TYR A 118 -15.60 19.67 10.04
CA TYR A 118 -16.05 19.21 8.72
C TYR A 118 -15.23 18.01 8.27
N ILE A 119 -15.90 16.91 7.97
CA ILE A 119 -15.31 15.67 7.49
C ILE A 119 -15.77 15.44 6.06
N GLU A 120 -14.91 15.73 5.11
CA GLU A 120 -15.13 15.61 3.68
C GLU A 120 -14.62 14.25 3.19
N LEU A 121 -15.51 13.37 2.73
CA LEU A 121 -15.17 12.00 2.32
C LEU A 121 -15.22 11.84 0.79
N MET A 122 -14.33 12.56 0.09
CA MET A 122 -14.30 12.69 -1.38
C MET A 122 -13.09 11.96 -2.01
N GLY A 123 -12.82 10.72 -1.59
CA GLY A 123 -11.70 9.91 -2.08
C GLY A 123 -10.36 10.60 -1.81
N LYS A 124 -9.53 10.80 -2.83
CA LYS A 124 -8.20 11.45 -2.68
C LYS A 124 -8.25 12.91 -2.20
N TYR A 125 -9.39 13.56 -2.28
CA TYR A 125 -9.61 14.94 -1.83
C TYR A 125 -10.24 15.03 -0.44
N SER A 126 -10.36 13.90 0.26
CA SER A 126 -10.92 13.85 1.60
C SER A 126 -10.08 14.61 2.60
N ASN A 127 -10.74 15.30 3.52
CA ASN A 127 -10.09 16.10 4.55
C ASN A 127 -10.92 16.11 5.84
N CYS A 128 -10.28 16.48 6.96
CA CYS A 128 -10.95 16.81 8.20
C CYS A 128 -10.47 18.21 8.61
N ILE A 129 -11.42 19.15 8.72
CA ILE A 129 -11.19 20.59 8.85
C ILE A 129 -11.88 21.08 10.10
N PHE A 130 -11.16 21.82 10.94
CA PHE A 130 -11.63 22.40 12.18
C PHE A 130 -11.81 23.89 11.99
N ALA A 131 -13.02 24.43 12.19
CA ALA A 131 -13.31 25.83 11.97
C ALA A 131 -14.08 26.44 13.15
N GLN A 132 -13.85 27.72 13.42
CA GLN A 132 -14.60 28.56 14.35
C GLN A 132 -15.07 29.81 13.61
N ASN A 133 -16.36 30.10 13.67
CA ASN A 133 -16.96 31.22 12.94
C ASN A 133 -16.51 31.23 11.45
N ASP A 134 -16.56 30.07 10.81
CA ASP A 134 -16.12 29.81 9.44
C ASP A 134 -14.63 30.05 9.15
N ILE A 135 -13.82 30.39 10.15
CA ILE A 135 -12.37 30.49 9.99
C ILE A 135 -11.71 29.17 10.36
N ILE A 136 -10.93 28.64 9.45
CA ILE A 136 -10.20 27.39 9.64
C ILE A 136 -9.14 27.57 10.71
N LEU A 137 -9.24 26.80 11.78
CA LEU A 137 -8.21 26.70 12.81
C LEU A 137 -7.07 25.80 12.32
N GLU A 138 -7.43 24.63 11.79
CA GLU A 138 -6.49 23.64 11.32
C GLU A 138 -7.19 22.59 10.44
N SER A 139 -6.41 21.82 9.67
CA SER A 139 -6.88 20.68 8.87
C SER A 139 -5.83 19.57 8.81
N ILE A 140 -6.26 18.33 8.59
CA ILE A 140 -5.32 17.20 8.42
C ILE A 140 -4.47 17.39 7.17
N ILE A 141 -5.07 17.87 6.07
CA ILE A 141 -4.40 18.08 4.79
C ILE A 141 -4.53 19.55 4.42
N HIS A 142 -3.39 20.24 4.31
CA HIS A 142 -3.36 21.59 3.77
C HIS A 142 -3.39 21.55 2.24
N VAL A 143 -4.27 22.36 1.65
CA VAL A 143 -4.41 22.49 0.20
C VAL A 143 -4.06 23.93 -0.20
N SER A 144 -2.91 24.09 -0.83
CA SER A 144 -2.46 25.40 -1.32
C SER A 144 -3.09 25.74 -2.68
N PRO A 145 -3.11 27.04 -3.09
CA PRO A 145 -3.57 27.45 -4.42
C PRO A 145 -2.81 26.79 -5.58
N LEU A 146 -1.58 26.32 -5.34
CA LEU A 146 -0.78 25.59 -6.32
C LEU A 146 -1.27 24.13 -6.50
N MET A 147 -1.89 23.54 -5.47
CA MET A 147 -2.42 22.18 -5.49
C MET A 147 -3.86 22.13 -6.03
N ASN A 148 -4.66 23.14 -5.72
CA ASN A 148 -6.01 23.29 -6.21
C ASN A 148 -6.32 24.77 -6.45
N ARG A 149 -6.69 25.13 -7.69
CA ARG A 149 -6.99 26.52 -8.08
C ARG A 149 -8.38 26.97 -7.66
N GLU A 150 -9.31 26.04 -7.47
CA GLU A 150 -10.69 26.35 -7.15
C GLU A 150 -10.92 26.56 -5.64
N ARG A 151 -10.18 25.84 -4.79
CA ARG A 151 -10.37 25.88 -3.34
C ARG A 151 -9.07 25.62 -2.61
N SER A 152 -8.75 26.48 -1.66
CA SER A 152 -7.61 26.32 -0.75
C SER A 152 -8.11 26.00 0.66
N VAL A 153 -7.34 25.19 1.41
CA VAL A 153 -7.67 24.78 2.77
C VAL A 153 -6.43 24.90 3.64
N GLY A 154 -6.47 25.77 4.62
CA GLY A 154 -5.37 25.97 5.57
C GLY A 154 -5.74 26.91 6.71
N PRO A 155 -4.91 26.99 7.74
CA PRO A 155 -5.17 27.85 8.91
C PRO A 155 -5.40 29.31 8.53
N LYS A 156 -6.37 29.97 9.22
CA LYS A 156 -6.79 31.36 9.04
C LYS A 156 -7.52 31.66 7.71
N MET A 157 -7.79 30.67 6.87
CA MET A 157 -8.64 30.82 5.70
C MET A 157 -10.10 30.65 6.09
N THR A 158 -11.00 31.24 5.33
CA THR A 158 -12.45 30.98 5.47
C THR A 158 -12.76 29.59 4.96
N TYR A 159 -13.55 28.83 5.70
CA TYR A 159 -14.06 27.55 5.25
C TYR A 159 -15.15 27.79 4.21
N GLU A 160 -14.97 27.20 3.06
CA GLU A 160 -15.95 27.16 1.98
C GLU A 160 -16.27 25.69 1.68
N LEU A 161 -17.53 25.39 1.38
CA LEU A 161 -17.91 24.06 0.92
C LEU A 161 -17.22 23.73 -0.40
N PRO A 162 -16.92 22.45 -0.66
CA PRO A 162 -16.47 22.04 -1.98
C PRO A 162 -17.42 22.52 -3.08
N PRO A 163 -16.91 22.85 -4.29
CA PRO A 163 -17.74 23.29 -5.38
C PRO A 163 -18.89 22.30 -5.62
N ASN A 164 -20.10 22.78 -5.54
CA ASN A 164 -21.30 21.99 -5.76
C ASN A 164 -22.10 22.56 -6.93
N SER A 165 -22.67 21.71 -7.76
CA SER A 165 -23.45 22.05 -8.95
C SER A 165 -24.91 22.32 -8.62
N ASN A 166 -25.22 23.16 -7.65
CA ASN A 166 -26.60 23.53 -7.26
C ASN A 166 -27.57 22.35 -7.01
N ARG A 167 -27.02 21.19 -6.71
CA ARG A 167 -27.81 19.99 -6.37
C ARG A 167 -28.32 20.08 -4.94
N VAL A 168 -29.47 19.47 -4.70
CA VAL A 168 -30.16 19.49 -3.41
C VAL A 168 -30.19 18.10 -2.76
N SER A 169 -30.46 18.07 -1.45
CA SER A 169 -30.69 16.80 -0.75
C SER A 169 -32.09 16.27 -1.06
N LEU A 170 -32.20 14.99 -1.44
CA LEU A 170 -33.51 14.34 -1.63
C LEU A 170 -34.34 14.34 -0.34
N LEU A 171 -33.69 14.32 0.83
CA LEU A 171 -34.35 14.20 2.12
C LEU A 171 -35.13 15.45 2.54
N ASP A 172 -34.85 16.60 1.90
CA ASP A 172 -35.43 17.91 2.26
C ASP A 172 -36.75 18.20 1.56
N PHE A 173 -37.18 17.37 0.59
CA PHE A 173 -38.33 17.64 -0.29
C PHE A 173 -39.41 16.58 -0.14
N ASP A 174 -40.67 16.98 -0.27
CA ASP A 174 -41.81 16.07 -0.38
C ASP A 174 -42.03 15.58 -1.82
N GLU A 175 -42.95 14.61 -2.01
CA GLU A 175 -43.20 13.97 -3.31
C GLU A 175 -43.61 15.00 -4.38
N LYS A 176 -44.39 16.03 -4.01
CA LYS A 176 -44.82 17.09 -4.95
C LYS A 176 -43.68 18.00 -5.36
N GLU A 177 -42.84 18.35 -4.41
CA GLU A 177 -41.62 19.13 -4.65
C GLU A 177 -40.63 18.37 -5.51
N ILE A 178 -40.42 17.06 -5.25
CA ILE A 178 -39.62 16.17 -6.08
C ILE A 178 -40.15 16.15 -7.51
N LEU A 179 -41.47 15.99 -7.70
CA LEU A 179 -42.10 16.01 -9.01
C LEU A 179 -41.84 17.34 -9.74
N ASN A 180 -41.98 18.47 -9.04
CA ASN A 180 -41.74 19.82 -9.60
C ASN A 180 -40.27 20.01 -9.99
N LEU A 181 -39.34 19.52 -9.17
CA LEU A 181 -37.91 19.59 -9.46
C LEU A 181 -37.54 18.76 -10.71
N LEU A 182 -38.08 17.54 -10.85
CA LEU A 182 -37.86 16.71 -12.03
C LEU A 182 -38.39 17.34 -13.29
N THR A 183 -39.62 17.87 -13.25
CA THR A 183 -40.27 18.48 -14.42
C THR A 183 -39.64 19.82 -14.84
N SER A 184 -39.08 20.57 -13.90
CA SER A 184 -38.38 21.84 -14.18
C SER A 184 -36.99 21.65 -14.80
N PHE A 185 -36.40 20.48 -14.71
CA PHE A 185 -35.02 20.17 -15.17
C PHE A 185 -34.93 19.91 -16.69
N GLY A 186 -35.61 20.45 -17.45
CA GLY A 186 -35.63 20.72 -18.89
C GLY A 186 -35.07 19.68 -19.90
N SER A 187 -34.04 18.88 -19.69
CA SER A 187 -33.49 17.92 -20.70
C SER A 187 -32.49 16.94 -20.14
N GLY A 188 -32.50 15.70 -20.68
CA GLY A 188 -31.55 14.63 -20.36
C GLY A 188 -32.22 13.30 -20.06
N THR A 189 -31.40 12.27 -19.88
CA THR A 189 -31.88 10.95 -19.49
C THR A 189 -32.33 10.94 -18.03
N VAL A 190 -33.20 10.00 -17.65
CA VAL A 190 -33.70 9.82 -16.28
C VAL A 190 -32.54 9.74 -15.27
N ALA A 191 -31.56 8.89 -15.54
CA ALA A 191 -30.39 8.73 -14.68
C ALA A 191 -29.55 10.01 -14.55
N HIS A 192 -29.41 10.76 -15.65
CA HIS A 192 -28.70 12.03 -15.65
C HIS A 192 -29.45 13.08 -14.83
N THR A 193 -30.76 13.21 -15.03
CA THR A 193 -31.61 14.17 -14.33
C THR A 193 -31.58 13.94 -12.83
N ILE A 194 -31.80 12.70 -12.35
CA ILE A 194 -31.76 12.39 -10.92
C ILE A 194 -30.43 12.83 -10.30
N ARG A 195 -29.29 12.48 -10.94
CA ARG A 195 -27.97 12.86 -10.44
C ARG A 195 -27.61 14.32 -10.57
N SER A 196 -28.29 15.05 -11.43
CA SER A 196 -28.09 16.49 -11.62
C SER A 196 -28.94 17.33 -10.68
N VAL A 197 -30.11 16.83 -10.30
CA VAL A 197 -31.02 17.47 -9.34
C VAL A 197 -30.60 17.14 -7.90
N PHE A 198 -30.40 15.87 -7.60
CA PHE A 198 -30.18 15.42 -6.24
C PHE A 198 -28.72 15.01 -5.97
N ASN A 199 -28.21 15.44 -4.81
CA ASN A 199 -26.90 15.02 -4.33
C ASN A 199 -26.92 13.57 -3.84
N GLY A 200 -25.74 12.95 -3.84
CA GLY A 200 -25.45 11.75 -3.10
C GLY A 200 -25.88 10.43 -3.74
N PHE A 201 -26.49 10.44 -4.94
CA PHE A 201 -26.89 9.20 -5.61
C PHE A 201 -25.72 8.34 -6.06
N GLY A 202 -25.52 7.21 -5.39
CA GLY A 202 -24.70 6.11 -5.84
C GLY A 202 -25.40 5.28 -6.92
N LYS A 203 -24.63 4.41 -7.59
CA LYS A 203 -25.20 3.54 -8.64
C LYS A 203 -26.28 2.63 -8.08
N SER A 204 -26.07 2.01 -6.93
CA SER A 204 -26.98 1.00 -6.36
C SER A 204 -28.33 1.59 -5.97
N LEU A 205 -28.35 2.81 -5.39
CA LEU A 205 -29.60 3.50 -5.05
C LEU A 205 -30.33 4.03 -6.28
N LEU A 206 -29.58 4.45 -7.31
CA LEU A 206 -30.19 4.83 -8.58
C LEU A 206 -30.82 3.61 -9.27
N ASP A 207 -30.12 2.50 -9.38
CA ASP A 207 -30.62 1.25 -9.96
C ASP A 207 -31.88 0.77 -9.20
N TYR A 208 -31.91 0.93 -7.87
CA TYR A 208 -33.10 0.64 -7.06
C TYR A 208 -34.32 1.51 -7.46
N VAL A 209 -34.15 2.83 -7.59
CA VAL A 209 -35.23 3.75 -8.00
C VAL A 209 -35.72 3.42 -9.41
N LEU A 210 -34.82 3.16 -10.34
CA LEU A 210 -35.16 2.82 -11.73
C LEU A 210 -35.94 1.50 -11.81
N THR A 211 -35.54 0.48 -11.04
CA THR A 211 -36.26 -0.79 -10.95
C THR A 211 -37.67 -0.58 -10.37
N LEU A 212 -37.79 0.18 -9.29
CA LEU A 212 -39.07 0.44 -8.65
C LEU A 212 -40.03 1.26 -9.53
N SER A 213 -39.51 2.18 -10.33
CA SER A 213 -40.32 2.97 -11.28
C SER A 213 -40.54 2.27 -12.62
N ASN A 214 -39.92 1.10 -12.86
CA ASN A 214 -39.93 0.35 -14.11
C ASN A 214 -39.48 1.22 -15.31
N LEU A 215 -38.37 1.97 -15.12
CA LEU A 215 -37.77 2.85 -16.12
C LEU A 215 -36.34 2.41 -16.44
N ASP A 216 -35.90 2.64 -17.68
CA ASP A 216 -34.49 2.55 -18.01
C ASP A 216 -33.80 3.90 -17.75
N GLY A 217 -32.62 3.88 -17.14
CA GLY A 217 -31.85 5.08 -16.88
C GLY A 217 -31.43 5.87 -18.13
N THR A 218 -31.50 5.25 -19.31
CA THR A 218 -31.21 5.85 -20.61
C THR A 218 -32.43 6.49 -21.26
N ASP A 219 -33.65 6.28 -20.71
CA ASP A 219 -34.86 6.91 -21.20
C ASP A 219 -34.75 8.44 -21.11
N GLU A 220 -35.22 9.13 -22.13
CA GLU A 220 -35.30 10.60 -22.13
C GLU A 220 -36.45 11.05 -21.23
N LEU A 221 -36.17 11.90 -20.22
CA LEU A 221 -37.18 12.35 -19.27
C LEU A 221 -38.38 13.05 -19.95
N LYS A 222 -38.12 13.83 -20.99
CA LYS A 222 -39.18 14.52 -21.78
C LYS A 222 -40.07 13.58 -22.59
N ALA A 223 -39.63 12.40 -22.87
CA ALA A 223 -40.41 11.42 -23.61
C ALA A 223 -41.30 10.56 -22.70
N LEU A 224 -41.16 10.69 -21.39
CA LEU A 224 -41.98 9.94 -20.42
C LEU A 224 -43.42 10.50 -20.38
N SER A 225 -44.36 9.61 -20.14
CA SER A 225 -45.74 9.99 -19.81
C SER A 225 -45.84 10.59 -18.40
N ASP A 226 -46.86 11.37 -18.14
CA ASP A 226 -47.14 11.93 -16.80
C ASP A 226 -47.22 10.81 -15.74
N ASP A 227 -47.81 9.65 -16.08
CA ASP A 227 -47.90 8.48 -15.20
C ASP A 227 -46.48 7.91 -14.87
N ALA A 228 -45.58 7.86 -15.85
CA ALA A 228 -44.22 7.41 -15.64
C ALA A 228 -43.40 8.37 -14.76
N ILE A 229 -43.57 9.67 -14.94
CA ILE A 229 -42.94 10.70 -14.09
C ILE A 229 -43.49 10.63 -12.66
N GLN A 230 -44.79 10.41 -12.49
CA GLN A 230 -45.41 10.25 -11.18
C GLN A 230 -44.90 8.95 -10.47
N LYS A 231 -44.75 7.85 -11.21
CA LYS A 231 -44.13 6.64 -10.67
C LYS A 231 -42.68 6.86 -10.22
N LEU A 232 -41.93 7.65 -11.01
CA LEU A 232 -40.55 8.01 -10.65
C LEU A 232 -40.50 8.85 -9.37
N SER A 233 -41.39 9.85 -9.24
CA SER A 233 -41.51 10.66 -8.02
C SER A 233 -41.87 9.81 -6.81
N GLY A 234 -42.85 8.91 -6.93
CA GLY A 234 -43.21 7.96 -5.87
C GLY A 234 -42.09 7.01 -5.49
N ALA A 235 -41.26 6.56 -6.47
CA ALA A 235 -40.10 5.72 -6.21
C ALA A 235 -39.03 6.49 -5.42
N LEU A 236 -38.81 7.76 -5.70
CA LEU A 236 -37.89 8.63 -4.97
C LEU A 236 -38.36 8.89 -3.53
N GLU A 237 -39.68 9.15 -3.33
CA GLU A 237 -40.26 9.30 -1.99
C GLU A 237 -40.15 7.98 -1.20
N ASN A 238 -40.41 6.84 -1.82
CA ASN A 238 -40.20 5.52 -1.18
C ASN A 238 -38.73 5.32 -0.74
N LEU A 239 -37.77 5.70 -1.61
CA LEU A 239 -36.36 5.67 -1.24
C LEU A 239 -36.08 6.54 -0.02
N LYS A 240 -36.59 7.78 0.01
CA LYS A 240 -36.45 8.71 1.13
C LYS A 240 -37.00 8.09 2.43
N GLU A 241 -38.25 7.56 2.42
CA GLU A 241 -38.84 6.92 3.58
C GLU A 241 -37.99 5.73 4.10
N LYS A 242 -37.48 4.91 3.17
CA LYS A 242 -36.59 3.79 3.53
C LYS A 242 -35.28 4.28 4.17
N LEU A 243 -34.67 5.36 3.64
CA LEU A 243 -33.47 5.96 4.21
C LEU A 243 -33.72 6.54 5.60
N LEU A 244 -34.86 7.22 5.81
CA LEU A 244 -35.21 7.79 7.12
C LEU A 244 -35.45 6.71 8.19
N ASN A 245 -35.90 5.53 7.81
CA ASN A 245 -36.16 4.40 8.72
C ASN A 245 -35.01 3.39 8.79
N ALA A 246 -33.96 3.58 7.99
CA ALA A 246 -32.81 2.68 7.93
C ALA A 246 -31.94 2.81 9.18
N ASN A 247 -31.49 1.68 9.73
CA ASN A 247 -30.58 1.60 10.87
C ASN A 247 -29.56 0.46 10.75
N GLN A 248 -29.58 -0.29 9.65
CA GLN A 248 -28.72 -1.44 9.38
C GLN A 248 -28.03 -1.27 8.03
N LEU A 249 -27.03 -2.11 7.77
CA LEU A 249 -26.43 -2.21 6.45
C LEU A 249 -26.48 -3.66 5.96
N TYR A 250 -26.97 -3.84 4.74
CA TYR A 250 -27.09 -5.12 4.05
C TYR A 250 -26.05 -5.20 2.95
N VAL A 251 -25.33 -6.32 2.89
CA VAL A 251 -24.31 -6.56 1.86
C VAL A 251 -24.78 -7.66 0.94
N TYR A 252 -24.97 -7.32 -0.31
CA TYR A 252 -25.36 -8.24 -1.37
C TYR A 252 -24.17 -8.52 -2.29
N LYS A 253 -24.23 -9.65 -2.99
CA LYS A 253 -23.28 -10.02 -4.04
C LYS A 253 -24.03 -10.20 -5.34
N ASN A 254 -23.65 -9.47 -6.38
CA ASN A 254 -24.22 -9.65 -7.71
C ASN A 254 -23.58 -10.86 -8.43
N GLU A 255 -24.11 -11.24 -9.59
CA GLU A 255 -23.64 -12.37 -10.43
C GLU A 255 -22.15 -12.25 -10.79
N ASN A 256 -21.63 -11.03 -10.94
CA ASN A 256 -20.22 -10.76 -11.22
C ASN A 256 -19.33 -10.78 -9.96
N GLY A 257 -19.84 -11.22 -8.82
CA GLY A 257 -19.09 -11.31 -7.57
C GLY A 257 -18.86 -9.98 -6.85
N LYS A 258 -19.40 -8.85 -7.34
CA LYS A 258 -19.22 -7.52 -6.76
C LYS A 258 -20.14 -7.31 -5.57
N LYS A 259 -19.60 -6.79 -4.46
CA LYS A 259 -20.37 -6.41 -3.26
C LYS A 259 -21.16 -5.13 -3.51
N ILE A 260 -22.43 -5.13 -3.11
CA ILE A 260 -23.38 -4.00 -3.11
C ILE A 260 -23.76 -3.74 -1.67
N TYR A 261 -23.70 -2.49 -1.24
CA TYR A 261 -24.01 -2.05 0.12
C TYR A 261 -25.30 -1.25 0.10
N MET A 262 -26.31 -1.68 0.87
CA MET A 262 -27.62 -1.05 0.93
C MET A 262 -28.02 -0.80 2.39
N PRO A 263 -28.53 0.40 2.73
CA PRO A 263 -28.93 0.71 4.11
C PRO A 263 -30.30 0.12 4.50
N PHE A 264 -30.95 -0.59 3.60
CA PHE A 264 -32.22 -1.27 3.82
C PHE A 264 -32.27 -2.58 2.99
N PRO A 265 -33.17 -3.53 3.33
CA PRO A 265 -33.31 -4.76 2.56
C PRO A 265 -33.91 -4.51 1.18
N MET A 266 -33.37 -5.21 0.17
CA MET A 266 -33.85 -5.16 -1.22
C MET A 266 -34.43 -6.50 -1.64
N GLU A 267 -35.52 -6.46 -2.39
CA GLU A 267 -35.95 -7.57 -3.24
C GLU A 267 -35.13 -7.53 -4.53
N THR A 268 -34.25 -8.48 -4.73
CA THR A 268 -33.30 -8.49 -5.85
C THR A 268 -32.79 -9.90 -6.11
N ASP A 269 -32.34 -10.18 -7.33
CA ASP A 269 -31.67 -11.44 -7.71
C ASP A 269 -30.26 -11.57 -7.10
N CYS A 270 -29.77 -10.51 -6.43
CA CYS A 270 -28.48 -10.54 -5.74
C CYS A 270 -28.56 -11.37 -4.46
N THR A 271 -27.52 -12.15 -4.19
CA THR A 271 -27.44 -12.95 -2.95
C THR A 271 -27.07 -12.08 -1.76
N LEU A 272 -27.89 -12.07 -0.70
CA LEU A 272 -27.54 -11.47 0.59
C LEU A 272 -26.39 -12.26 1.22
N ILE A 273 -25.26 -11.59 1.50
CA ILE A 273 -24.08 -12.21 2.11
C ILE A 273 -24.08 -11.97 3.61
N GLU A 274 -24.35 -10.73 4.02
CA GLU A 274 -24.13 -10.28 5.39
C GLU A 274 -25.05 -9.11 5.75
N THR A 275 -25.40 -9.01 7.03
CA THR A 275 -26.16 -7.88 7.58
C THR A 275 -25.43 -7.34 8.80
N TYR A 276 -25.21 -6.03 8.82
CA TYR A 276 -24.56 -5.34 9.94
C TYR A 276 -25.59 -4.54 10.74
N PRO A 277 -25.52 -4.57 12.08
CA PRO A 277 -26.46 -3.84 12.93
C PRO A 277 -26.32 -2.31 12.81
N THR A 278 -25.18 -1.81 12.36
CA THR A 278 -24.91 -0.40 12.13
C THR A 278 -23.94 -0.22 10.95
N ILE A 279 -23.92 0.97 10.34
CA ILE A 279 -23.00 1.29 9.26
C ILE A 279 -21.56 1.36 9.78
N SER A 280 -21.33 1.93 10.97
CA SER A 280 -20.02 1.95 11.62
C SER A 280 -19.44 0.55 11.77
N LYS A 281 -20.26 -0.42 12.13
CA LYS A 281 -19.80 -1.81 12.29
C LYS A 281 -19.37 -2.44 10.97
N ALA A 282 -20.12 -2.16 9.91
CA ALA A 282 -19.74 -2.60 8.56
C ALA A 282 -18.43 -1.96 8.08
N ILE A 283 -18.24 -0.67 8.36
CA ILE A 283 -16.99 0.04 8.04
C ILE A 283 -15.82 -0.56 8.84
N GLU A 284 -15.98 -0.75 10.17
CA GLU A 284 -14.97 -1.34 11.04
C GLU A 284 -14.54 -2.71 10.52
N GLN A 285 -15.50 -3.59 10.19
CA GLN A 285 -15.23 -4.91 9.66
C GLN A 285 -14.56 -4.86 8.28
N SER A 286 -15.06 -4.00 7.38
CA SER A 286 -14.44 -3.81 6.05
C SER A 286 -13.00 -3.32 6.14
N ILE A 287 -12.67 -2.50 7.14
CA ILE A 287 -11.30 -2.04 7.40
C ILE A 287 -10.47 -3.17 8.01
N ALA A 288 -11.03 -3.96 8.91
CA ALA A 288 -10.36 -5.13 9.47
C ALA A 288 -10.06 -6.19 8.39
N ASP A 289 -11.02 -6.47 7.50
CA ASP A 289 -10.87 -7.42 6.39
C ASP A 289 -9.87 -6.94 5.33
N THR A 290 -9.78 -5.62 5.12
CA THR A 290 -8.79 -5.01 4.21
C THR A 290 -7.45 -4.75 4.90
N GLY A 291 -7.36 -4.96 6.22
CA GLY A 291 -6.22 -4.69 7.07
C GLY A 291 -5.93 -3.19 7.21
N SER A 292 -6.11 -2.63 8.38
CA SER A 292 -5.78 -1.23 8.70
C SER A 292 -4.29 -0.87 8.52
N ILE A 293 -3.49 -1.86 8.19
CA ILE A 293 -2.08 -1.81 7.84
C ILE A 293 -1.90 -1.36 6.37
N HIS A 294 -2.88 -1.62 5.48
CA HIS A 294 -2.74 -1.53 4.03
C HIS A 294 -2.52 -0.14 3.40
N THR A 295 -2.75 0.97 4.08
CA THR A 295 -2.50 2.29 3.44
C THR A 295 -1.06 2.75 3.56
N ALA A 296 -0.46 2.59 4.73
CA ALA A 296 0.97 2.82 4.92
C ALA A 296 1.80 1.77 4.14
N ASP A 297 1.29 0.54 4.06
CA ASP A 297 1.85 -0.56 3.29
C ASP A 297 1.84 -0.31 1.80
N LYS A 298 0.75 0.14 1.22
CA LYS A 298 0.65 0.40 -0.23
C LYS A 298 1.59 1.50 -0.70
N GLU A 299 1.79 2.56 0.11
CA GLU A 299 2.78 3.58 -0.22
C GLU A 299 4.21 3.01 -0.16
N LEU A 300 4.51 2.25 0.90
CA LEU A 300 5.80 1.61 1.08
C LEU A 300 6.05 0.54 0.01
N GLU A 301 5.05 -0.29 -0.29
CA GLU A 301 5.04 -1.26 -1.38
C GLU A 301 5.36 -0.61 -2.72
N ARG A 302 4.68 0.50 -3.06
CA ARG A 302 4.93 1.24 -4.30
C ARG A 302 6.35 1.80 -4.36
N ILE A 303 6.88 2.30 -3.24
CA ILE A 303 8.25 2.81 -3.17
C ILE A 303 9.26 1.68 -3.41
N ILE A 304 9.08 0.53 -2.75
CA ILE A 304 9.94 -0.64 -2.92
C ILE A 304 9.84 -1.19 -4.35
N ALA A 305 8.62 -1.34 -4.89
CA ALA A 305 8.39 -1.81 -6.26
C ALA A 305 9.07 -0.89 -7.30
N ASN A 306 9.01 0.42 -7.11
CA ASN A 306 9.72 1.37 -7.97
C ASN A 306 11.24 1.24 -7.86
N ALA A 307 11.76 0.97 -6.65
CA ALA A 307 13.19 0.73 -6.44
C ALA A 307 13.65 -0.56 -7.14
N ILE A 308 12.86 -1.63 -7.06
CA ILE A 308 13.09 -2.88 -7.79
C ILE A 308 13.12 -2.63 -9.29
N LYS A 309 12.09 -1.99 -9.84
CA LYS A 309 12.01 -1.69 -11.28
C LYS A 309 13.21 -0.87 -11.78
N LYS A 310 13.64 0.12 -11.00
CA LYS A 310 14.83 0.94 -11.32
C LYS A 310 16.10 0.09 -11.35
N GLU A 311 16.27 -0.81 -10.38
CA GLU A 311 17.44 -1.68 -10.32
C GLU A 311 17.39 -2.76 -11.41
N GLU A 312 16.23 -3.28 -11.80
CA GLU A 312 16.04 -4.20 -12.94
C GLU A 312 16.46 -3.55 -14.27
N LEU A 313 16.09 -2.30 -14.48
CA LEU A 313 16.54 -1.55 -15.67
C LEU A 313 18.04 -1.36 -15.67
N ARG A 314 18.65 -1.07 -14.50
CA ARG A 314 20.11 -0.97 -14.37
C ARG A 314 20.80 -2.31 -14.64
N HIS A 315 20.28 -3.39 -14.06
CA HIS A 315 20.77 -4.76 -14.26
C HIS A 315 20.78 -5.13 -15.75
N LYS A 316 19.65 -4.91 -16.43
CA LYS A 316 19.52 -5.14 -17.86
C LYS A 316 20.55 -4.34 -18.66
N LYS A 317 20.71 -3.05 -18.36
CA LYS A 317 21.66 -2.20 -19.05
C LYS A 317 23.10 -2.69 -18.90
N ILE A 318 23.52 -3.11 -17.70
CA ILE A 318 24.85 -3.69 -17.45
C ILE A 318 25.01 -4.98 -18.26
N LYS A 319 24.01 -5.84 -18.32
CA LYS A 319 24.02 -7.10 -19.07
C LYS A 319 24.17 -6.83 -20.57
N ASP A 320 23.38 -5.91 -21.12
CA ASP A 320 23.46 -5.51 -22.52
C ASP A 320 24.84 -4.94 -22.89
N GLU A 321 25.44 -4.13 -21.96
CA GLU A 321 26.79 -3.59 -22.12
C GLU A 321 27.88 -4.65 -22.08
N LEU A 322 27.69 -5.77 -21.34
CA LEU A 322 28.62 -6.90 -21.33
C LEU A 322 28.50 -7.74 -22.59
N ASP A 323 27.31 -7.92 -23.15
CA ASP A 323 27.08 -8.66 -24.40
C ASP A 323 27.74 -7.99 -25.61
N ASP A 324 27.94 -6.66 -25.58
CA ASP A 324 28.60 -5.89 -26.64
C ASP A 324 30.13 -6.05 -26.65
N THR A 325 30.69 -6.84 -25.74
CA THR A 325 32.14 -7.05 -25.62
C THR A 325 32.70 -8.17 -26.49
N LYS A 326 31.91 -8.76 -27.38
CA LYS A 326 32.31 -9.86 -28.31
C LYS A 326 33.49 -9.53 -29.20
N LYS A 327 33.77 -8.24 -29.42
CA LYS A 327 34.93 -7.77 -30.21
C LYS A 327 36.29 -7.86 -29.47
N MET A 328 36.29 -8.25 -28.19
CA MET A 328 37.52 -8.28 -27.39
C MET A 328 38.55 -9.27 -27.94
N GLU A 329 38.14 -10.51 -28.24
CA GLU A 329 39.06 -11.51 -28.80
C GLU A 329 39.51 -11.13 -30.21
N THR A 330 38.67 -10.48 -30.99
CA THR A 330 39.07 -9.94 -32.32
C THR A 330 40.15 -8.88 -32.20
N TYR A 331 40.05 -7.96 -31.22
CA TYR A 331 41.10 -6.93 -31.03
C TYR A 331 42.41 -7.52 -30.53
N LYS A 332 42.34 -8.57 -29.69
CA LYS A 332 43.53 -9.31 -29.28
C LYS A 332 44.19 -9.96 -30.49
N LEU A 333 43.40 -10.70 -31.30
CA LEU A 333 43.90 -11.36 -32.50
C LEU A 333 44.53 -10.35 -33.51
N TYR A 334 43.89 -9.21 -33.73
CA TYR A 334 44.44 -8.18 -34.59
C TYR A 334 45.75 -7.62 -34.02
N GLY A 335 45.86 -7.40 -32.73
CA GLY A 335 47.09 -6.99 -32.07
C GLY A 335 48.20 -8.03 -32.24
N ASP A 336 47.89 -9.30 -31.97
CA ASP A 336 48.86 -10.42 -32.10
C ASP A 336 49.37 -10.54 -33.55
N LEU A 337 48.47 -10.54 -34.54
CA LEU A 337 48.82 -10.68 -35.93
C LEU A 337 49.65 -9.48 -36.46
N LEU A 338 49.34 -8.24 -36.07
CA LEU A 338 50.14 -7.06 -36.42
C LEU A 338 51.51 -7.07 -35.79
N MET A 339 51.64 -7.58 -34.56
CA MET A 339 52.97 -7.69 -33.92
C MET A 339 53.81 -8.79 -34.56
N ILE A 340 53.26 -9.93 -34.96
CA ILE A 340 53.96 -10.99 -35.71
C ILE A 340 54.45 -10.43 -37.06
N ASN A 341 53.66 -9.59 -37.73
CA ASN A 341 53.96 -9.00 -39.03
C ASN A 341 54.57 -7.59 -38.93
N SER A 342 55.23 -7.26 -37.83
CA SER A 342 55.82 -5.94 -37.55
C SER A 342 56.86 -5.47 -38.56
N HIS A 343 57.43 -6.36 -39.36
CA HIS A 343 58.39 -6.10 -40.41
C HIS A 343 57.77 -5.52 -41.70
N ILE A 344 56.44 -5.57 -41.84
CA ILE A 344 55.74 -5.01 -43.01
C ILE A 344 55.67 -3.49 -42.91
N GLN A 345 56.07 -2.82 -43.99
CA GLN A 345 55.89 -1.36 -44.10
C GLN A 345 54.56 -1.04 -44.75
N ALA A 346 53.56 -0.65 -43.98
CA ALA A 346 52.22 -0.30 -44.47
C ALA A 346 51.90 1.16 -44.05
N HIS A 347 52.63 2.12 -44.59
CA HIS A 347 52.36 3.53 -44.39
C HIS A 347 51.16 4.00 -45.22
N TYR A 348 50.24 4.73 -44.60
CA TYR A 348 49.03 5.32 -45.21
C TYR A 348 48.00 4.31 -45.76
N GLN A 349 48.06 3.02 -45.35
CA GLN A 349 47.05 2.05 -45.70
C GLN A 349 45.92 2.03 -44.68
N SER A 350 44.67 1.87 -45.15
CA SER A 350 43.48 1.77 -44.27
C SER A 350 43.22 0.35 -43.77
N SER A 351 43.86 -0.67 -44.38
CA SER A 351 43.77 -2.07 -43.98
C SER A 351 44.96 -2.87 -44.47
N ILE A 352 45.20 -4.05 -43.89
CA ILE A 352 46.23 -4.99 -44.31
C ILE A 352 45.64 -6.42 -44.24
N ASP A 353 46.01 -7.23 -45.26
CA ASP A 353 45.69 -8.65 -45.28
C ASP A 353 46.87 -9.45 -44.74
N VAL A 354 46.65 -10.20 -43.66
CA VAL A 354 47.67 -11.04 -43.02
C VAL A 354 47.14 -12.47 -42.82
N GLN A 355 48.04 -13.47 -42.94
CA GLN A 355 47.69 -14.85 -42.65
C GLN A 355 47.58 -15.04 -41.14
N ASN A 356 46.52 -15.71 -40.72
CA ASN A 356 46.31 -16.09 -39.30
C ASN A 356 47.18 -17.30 -38.95
N LEU A 357 48.42 -17.04 -38.62
CA LEU A 357 49.39 -18.05 -38.20
C LEU A 357 49.09 -18.71 -36.84
N LEU A 358 48.08 -18.20 -36.12
CA LEU A 358 47.62 -18.73 -34.84
C LEU A 358 46.45 -19.76 -34.99
N SER A 359 45.95 -19.94 -36.24
CA SER A 359 44.90 -20.91 -36.59
C SER A 359 45.45 -22.01 -37.45
N GLU A 360 45.01 -23.25 -37.26
CA GLU A 360 45.40 -24.41 -38.11
C GLU A 360 44.98 -24.21 -39.57
N SER A 361 43.93 -23.42 -39.85
CA SER A 361 43.43 -23.13 -41.21
C SER A 361 44.23 -22.08 -41.97
N ALA A 362 45.15 -21.37 -41.32
CA ALA A 362 45.97 -20.26 -41.89
C ALA A 362 45.17 -19.29 -42.81
N GLU A 363 43.93 -19.00 -42.44
CA GLU A 363 43.03 -18.11 -43.19
C GLU A 363 43.57 -16.68 -43.25
N THR A 364 43.30 -15.96 -44.33
CA THR A 364 43.68 -14.55 -44.50
C THR A 364 42.64 -13.69 -43.79
N ILE A 365 43.12 -12.80 -42.91
CA ILE A 365 42.30 -11.85 -42.14
C ILE A 365 42.66 -10.41 -42.59
N THR A 366 41.66 -9.66 -42.97
CA THR A 366 41.78 -8.24 -43.28
C THR A 366 41.68 -7.44 -41.97
N ILE A 367 42.75 -6.77 -41.57
CA ILE A 367 42.84 -5.97 -40.36
C ILE A 367 42.73 -4.49 -40.72
N PRO A 368 41.73 -3.74 -40.24
CA PRO A 368 41.66 -2.30 -40.39
C PRO A 368 42.82 -1.61 -39.68
N LEU A 369 43.42 -0.63 -40.36
CA LEU A 369 44.52 0.16 -39.82
C LEU A 369 44.16 1.64 -39.72
N LYS A 370 44.80 2.32 -38.79
CA LYS A 370 44.88 3.79 -38.77
C LYS A 370 46.03 4.19 -39.65
N PRO A 371 45.74 4.91 -40.76
CA PRO A 371 46.76 5.23 -41.76
C PRO A 371 47.95 6.05 -41.24
N GLU A 372 47.72 6.84 -40.20
CA GLU A 372 48.73 7.69 -39.55
C GLU A 372 49.68 6.93 -38.61
N LEU A 373 49.40 5.63 -38.32
CA LEU A 373 50.18 4.82 -37.40
C LEU A 373 50.97 3.73 -38.17
N THR A 374 52.12 3.39 -37.66
CA THR A 374 52.92 2.22 -38.13
C THR A 374 52.17 0.90 -37.75
N ILE A 375 52.59 -0.22 -38.32
CA ILE A 375 52.04 -1.56 -37.99
C ILE A 375 52.17 -1.84 -36.50
N VAL A 376 53.30 -1.55 -35.89
CA VAL A 376 53.53 -1.73 -34.45
C VAL A 376 52.62 -0.83 -33.61
N GLU A 377 52.47 0.43 -34.01
CA GLU A 377 51.59 1.37 -33.28
C GLU A 377 50.09 0.95 -33.43
N ASN A 378 49.66 0.46 -34.59
CA ASN A 378 48.33 -0.13 -34.77
C ASN A 378 48.14 -1.36 -33.89
N GLY A 379 49.14 -2.26 -33.80
CA GLY A 379 49.11 -3.41 -32.90
C GLY A 379 48.94 -3.00 -31.43
N GLN A 380 49.73 -2.00 -31.00
CA GLN A 380 49.63 -1.41 -29.64
C GLN A 380 48.25 -0.75 -29.41
N TRP A 381 47.68 -0.09 -30.43
CA TRP A 381 46.36 0.51 -30.36
C TRP A 381 45.27 -0.58 -30.15
N TYR A 382 45.32 -1.70 -30.89
CA TYR A 382 44.42 -2.83 -30.69
C TYR A 382 44.57 -3.45 -29.32
N TYR A 383 45.79 -3.58 -28.76
CA TYR A 383 46.00 -4.04 -27.39
C TYR A 383 45.43 -3.07 -26.34
N LYS A 384 45.47 -1.74 -26.58
CA LYS A 384 44.80 -0.77 -25.71
C LYS A 384 43.27 -0.98 -25.75
N LEU A 385 42.68 -1.23 -26.93
CA LEU A 385 41.25 -1.54 -27.04
C LEU A 385 40.91 -2.86 -26.33
N TYR A 386 41.68 -3.89 -26.52
CA TYR A 386 41.54 -5.18 -25.79
C TYR A 386 41.57 -4.99 -24.29
N THR A 387 42.56 -4.31 -23.76
CA THR A 387 42.72 -4.05 -22.33
C THR A 387 41.55 -3.23 -21.77
N LYS A 388 41.10 -2.23 -22.52
CA LYS A 388 39.92 -1.42 -22.15
C LYS A 388 38.67 -2.27 -22.05
N LEU A 389 38.38 -3.15 -23.03
CA LEU A 389 37.25 -4.07 -22.99
C LEU A 389 37.37 -5.09 -21.88
N LYS A 390 38.54 -5.70 -21.68
CA LYS A 390 38.81 -6.66 -20.59
C LYS A 390 38.52 -6.07 -19.22
N ASN A 391 38.99 -4.83 -18.97
CA ASN A 391 38.72 -4.16 -17.69
C ASN A 391 37.24 -3.81 -17.55
N ARG A 392 36.54 -3.46 -18.66
CA ARG A 392 35.10 -3.23 -18.68
C ARG A 392 34.31 -4.49 -18.33
N ILE A 393 34.72 -5.67 -18.85
CA ILE A 393 34.08 -6.95 -18.54
C ILE A 393 34.22 -7.27 -17.05
N ILE A 394 35.45 -7.18 -16.50
CA ILE A 394 35.70 -7.48 -15.09
C ILE A 394 34.89 -6.55 -14.18
N SER A 395 34.91 -5.25 -14.48
CA SER A 395 34.15 -4.26 -13.71
C SER A 395 32.63 -4.44 -13.87
N GLY A 396 32.17 -4.75 -15.10
CA GLY A 396 30.76 -4.97 -15.41
C GLY A 396 30.22 -6.22 -14.76
N GLN A 397 30.98 -7.32 -14.75
CA GLN A 397 30.59 -8.55 -14.06
C GLN A 397 30.42 -8.31 -12.56
N TYR A 398 31.37 -7.63 -11.93
CA TYR A 398 31.27 -7.26 -10.52
C TYR A 398 30.01 -6.39 -10.24
N GLN A 399 29.71 -5.41 -11.12
CA GLN A 399 28.52 -4.60 -10.98
C GLN A 399 27.22 -5.39 -11.19
N LEU A 400 27.23 -6.37 -12.09
CA LEU A 400 26.10 -7.26 -12.35
C LEU A 400 25.80 -8.11 -11.11
N ASP A 401 26.83 -8.69 -10.49
CA ASP A 401 26.71 -9.51 -9.27
C ASP A 401 26.16 -8.66 -8.11
N GLN A 402 26.68 -7.43 -7.93
CA GLN A 402 26.17 -6.50 -6.92
C GLN A 402 24.71 -6.10 -7.18
N SER A 403 24.33 -5.89 -8.44
CA SER A 403 22.94 -5.57 -8.81
C SER A 403 22.01 -6.77 -8.57
N THR A 404 22.47 -7.99 -8.82
CA THR A 404 21.72 -9.23 -8.52
C THR A 404 21.42 -9.35 -7.03
N ILE A 405 22.47 -9.26 -6.18
CA ILE A 405 22.32 -9.31 -4.71
C ILE A 405 21.35 -8.23 -4.22
N LYS A 406 21.45 -7.03 -4.78
CA LYS A 406 20.60 -5.91 -4.40
C LYS A 406 19.14 -6.10 -4.82
N LEU A 407 18.87 -6.65 -6.01
CA LEU A 407 17.54 -6.99 -6.46
C LEU A 407 16.90 -8.04 -5.56
N GLU A 408 17.63 -9.08 -5.21
CA GLU A 408 17.15 -10.13 -4.31
C GLU A 408 16.83 -9.55 -2.92
N TYR A 409 17.70 -8.70 -2.40
CA TYR A 409 17.47 -8.02 -1.13
C TYR A 409 16.21 -7.12 -1.17
N TYR A 410 15.98 -6.36 -2.23
CA TYR A 410 14.77 -5.56 -2.35
C TYR A 410 13.50 -6.41 -2.44
N ARG A 411 13.59 -7.58 -3.08
CA ARG A 411 12.49 -8.55 -3.15
C ARG A 411 12.20 -9.18 -1.79
N THR A 412 13.22 -9.45 -0.96
CA THR A 412 12.99 -9.93 0.42
C THR A 412 12.33 -8.86 1.29
N ILE A 413 12.71 -7.58 1.16
CA ILE A 413 12.04 -6.48 1.86
C ILE A 413 10.56 -6.40 1.45
N LEU A 414 10.26 -6.51 0.15
CA LEU A 414 8.88 -6.52 -0.35
C LEU A 414 8.07 -7.71 0.20
N TYR A 415 8.69 -8.88 0.27
CA TYR A 415 8.08 -10.07 0.88
C TYR A 415 7.84 -9.88 2.38
N SER A 416 8.81 -9.37 3.13
CA SER A 416 8.66 -9.05 4.56
C SER A 416 7.50 -8.08 4.80
N LEU A 417 7.29 -7.12 3.89
CA LEU A 417 6.14 -6.20 3.96
C LEU A 417 4.80 -6.95 3.86
N SER A 418 4.71 -7.97 3.02
CA SER A 418 3.49 -8.78 2.90
C SER A 418 3.16 -9.63 4.14
N LEU A 419 4.16 -9.87 5.01
CA LEU A 419 4.01 -10.59 6.28
C LEU A 419 3.79 -9.65 7.48
N ALA A 420 3.91 -8.33 7.28
CA ALA A 420 3.78 -7.36 8.35
C ALA A 420 2.31 -7.21 8.79
N THR A 421 2.02 -7.60 10.03
CA THR A 421 0.68 -7.51 10.62
C THR A 421 0.58 -6.45 11.72
N THR A 422 1.72 -5.87 12.15
CA THR A 422 1.77 -4.88 13.22
C THR A 422 2.45 -3.60 12.77
N ARG A 423 2.11 -2.48 13.42
CA ARG A 423 2.77 -1.19 13.19
C ARG A 423 4.27 -1.25 13.44
N GLU A 424 4.68 -2.02 14.43
CA GLU A 424 6.10 -2.21 14.77
C GLU A 424 6.85 -2.90 13.62
N SER A 425 6.27 -3.96 13.04
CA SER A 425 6.85 -4.64 11.87
C SER A 425 7.01 -3.69 10.69
N LEU A 426 6.04 -2.79 10.45
CA LEU A 426 6.11 -1.77 9.40
C LEU A 426 7.22 -0.75 9.64
N GLU A 427 7.37 -0.28 10.87
CA GLU A 427 8.44 0.67 11.22
C GLU A 427 9.82 0.02 11.08
N GLU A 428 9.98 -1.26 11.44
CA GLU A 428 11.20 -2.03 11.21
C GLU A 428 11.55 -2.10 9.71
N ILE A 429 10.57 -2.44 8.87
CA ILE A 429 10.76 -2.52 7.41
C ILE A 429 11.04 -1.13 6.82
N ARG A 430 10.37 -0.09 7.30
CA ARG A 430 10.63 1.29 6.87
C ARG A 430 12.04 1.72 7.21
N HIS A 431 12.54 1.36 8.39
CA HIS A 431 13.92 1.62 8.81
C HIS A 431 14.91 0.87 7.91
N GLU A 432 14.62 -0.39 7.62
CA GLU A 432 15.41 -1.19 6.69
C GLU A 432 15.46 -0.55 5.28
N CYS A 433 14.33 -0.03 4.78
CA CYS A 433 14.29 0.72 3.52
C CYS A 433 15.16 1.99 3.55
N MET A 434 15.26 2.68 4.70
CA MET A 434 16.15 3.83 4.86
C MET A 434 17.63 3.41 4.84
N ASP A 435 17.98 2.31 5.50
CA ASP A 435 19.34 1.79 5.52
C ASP A 435 19.77 1.20 4.17
N ALA A 436 18.84 0.58 3.45
CA ALA A 436 19.01 0.11 2.08
C ALA A 436 19.07 1.26 1.04
N GLY A 437 18.81 2.51 1.43
CA GLY A 437 18.80 3.66 0.54
C GLY A 437 17.60 3.75 -0.40
N ILE A 438 16.54 2.98 -0.14
CA ILE A 438 15.28 3.03 -0.87
C ILE A 438 14.50 4.30 -0.52
N ILE A 439 14.53 4.69 0.78
CA ILE A 439 13.92 5.91 1.32
C ILE A 439 15.02 6.83 1.85
N LYS A 440 14.85 8.13 1.69
CA LYS A 440 15.77 9.12 2.27
C LYS A 440 15.73 9.05 3.80
N LYS A 441 16.91 9.04 4.43
CA LYS A 441 17.03 9.10 5.89
C LYS A 441 16.36 10.37 6.43
N SER A 442 15.47 10.21 7.39
CA SER A 442 14.88 11.34 8.12
C SER A 442 15.95 12.00 8.99
N LYS A 443 15.94 13.35 9.08
CA LYS A 443 16.84 14.09 9.98
C LYS A 443 16.41 13.98 11.45
N LYS A 444 15.23 13.46 11.75
CA LYS A 444 14.76 13.24 13.12
C LYS A 444 15.21 11.84 13.57
N PRO A 445 15.93 11.72 14.70
CA PRO A 445 16.18 10.41 15.28
C PRO A 445 14.82 9.78 15.62
N LEU A 446 14.59 8.56 15.16
CA LEU A 446 13.44 7.76 15.58
C LEU A 446 13.57 7.48 17.08
N SER A 447 12.53 7.79 17.86
CA SER A 447 12.44 7.50 19.30
C SER A 447 12.25 6.01 19.60
N TYR A 448 12.37 5.15 18.59
CA TYR A 448 12.21 3.72 18.72
C TYR A 448 13.57 3.10 19.08
N LYS A 449 13.73 2.71 20.35
CA LYS A 449 14.73 1.72 20.72
C LYS A 449 14.27 0.41 20.07
N LEU A 450 15.06 -0.12 19.13
CA LEU A 450 14.94 -1.48 18.62
C LEU A 450 14.75 -2.42 19.83
N GLY A 451 13.52 -2.61 20.23
CA GLY A 451 13.12 -3.51 21.31
C GLY A 451 13.37 -4.94 20.88
N LYS A 452 13.35 -5.86 21.82
CA LYS A 452 13.41 -7.31 21.57
C LYS A 452 12.50 -7.62 20.39
N SER A 453 13.08 -8.06 19.28
CA SER A 453 12.36 -8.33 18.02
C SER A 453 11.24 -9.34 18.28
N ASN A 454 10.02 -9.03 17.82
CA ASN A 454 8.85 -9.89 17.91
C ASN A 454 8.88 -10.98 16.82
N TYR A 455 9.93 -11.84 16.82
CA TYR A 455 9.93 -13.03 16.00
C TYR A 455 8.89 -14.04 16.50
N ILE A 456 8.45 -14.95 15.65
CA ILE A 456 7.52 -16.01 16.04
C ILE A 456 8.32 -17.05 16.84
N HIS A 457 7.80 -17.44 18.01
CA HIS A 457 8.28 -18.53 18.83
C HIS A 457 7.17 -19.56 18.98
N LEU A 458 7.45 -20.79 18.58
CA LEU A 458 6.52 -21.91 18.69
C LEU A 458 7.19 -23.02 19.50
N GLU A 459 6.50 -23.52 20.52
CA GLU A 459 6.87 -24.73 21.24
C GLU A 459 6.32 -25.94 20.48
N ILE A 460 7.18 -26.85 20.10
CA ILE A 460 6.81 -28.09 19.43
C ILE A 460 7.22 -29.27 20.33
N PRO A 461 6.66 -30.48 20.20
CA PRO A 461 6.88 -31.58 21.11
C PRO A 461 8.37 -31.93 21.29
N GLU A 462 9.21 -31.77 20.25
CA GLU A 462 10.60 -32.14 20.24
C GLU A 462 11.56 -30.96 20.45
N GLY A 463 11.07 -29.73 20.66
CA GLY A 463 11.93 -28.56 20.83
C GLY A 463 11.25 -27.20 20.65
N GLU A 464 12.02 -26.22 20.28
CA GLU A 464 11.59 -24.84 20.08
C GLU A 464 11.89 -24.39 18.65
N LEU A 465 10.90 -23.74 18.01
CA LEU A 465 11.02 -23.19 16.66
C LEU A 465 10.92 -21.67 16.70
N TYR A 466 11.89 -20.99 16.10
CA TYR A 466 11.97 -19.54 16.02
C TYR A 466 11.94 -19.12 14.55
N ILE A 467 11.05 -18.16 14.20
CA ILE A 467 10.78 -17.76 12.81
C ILE A 467 10.89 -16.25 12.68
N GLY A 468 11.72 -15.78 11.79
CA GLY A 468 11.85 -14.36 11.49
C GLY A 468 10.81 -13.88 10.49
N ARG A 469 10.18 -12.73 10.74
CA ARG A 469 9.18 -12.10 9.86
C ARG A 469 9.76 -11.08 8.88
N ASN A 470 10.99 -10.64 9.12
CA ASN A 470 11.70 -9.67 8.27
C ASN A 470 13.22 -9.91 8.35
N ASN A 471 13.96 -9.20 7.49
CA ASN A 471 15.41 -9.41 7.38
C ASN A 471 16.19 -9.03 8.66
N GLN A 472 15.69 -8.07 9.46
CA GLN A 472 16.32 -7.73 10.75
C GLN A 472 16.18 -8.87 11.75
N GLN A 473 15.00 -9.49 11.81
CA GLN A 473 14.74 -10.64 12.65
C GLN A 473 15.48 -11.88 12.15
N ASN A 474 15.50 -12.13 10.83
CA ASN A 474 16.29 -13.18 10.20
C ASN A 474 17.78 -13.05 10.56
N GLU A 475 18.32 -11.84 10.45
CA GLU A 475 19.70 -11.52 10.83
C GLU A 475 19.96 -11.78 12.32
N TYR A 476 19.07 -11.30 13.19
CA TYR A 476 19.20 -11.49 14.63
C TYR A 476 19.16 -12.97 15.02
N LEU A 477 18.15 -13.71 14.51
CA LEU A 477 17.96 -15.13 14.80
C LEU A 477 19.18 -15.94 14.36
N THR A 478 19.69 -15.71 13.17
CA THR A 478 20.75 -16.52 12.58
C THR A 478 22.14 -16.22 13.19
N HIS A 479 22.45 -14.93 13.42
CA HIS A 479 23.83 -14.53 13.77
C HIS A 479 24.04 -14.11 15.23
N ARG A 480 22.96 -13.89 16.02
CA ARG A 480 23.08 -13.45 17.42
C ARG A 480 22.37 -14.36 18.41
N PHE A 481 21.25 -14.96 18.01
CA PHE A 481 20.39 -15.73 18.89
C PHE A 481 20.69 -17.25 18.83
N ALA A 482 20.83 -17.77 17.61
CA ALA A 482 21.02 -19.19 17.38
C ALA A 482 22.36 -19.69 17.93
N LYS A 483 22.36 -20.93 18.46
CA LYS A 483 23.54 -21.64 18.92
C LYS A 483 24.17 -22.44 17.78
N PRO A 484 25.47 -22.79 17.83
CA PRO A 484 26.16 -23.53 16.76
C PRO A 484 25.50 -24.84 16.34
N ASN A 485 24.82 -25.51 17.26
CA ASN A 485 24.14 -26.80 17.04
C ASN A 485 22.66 -26.68 16.71
N ASP A 486 22.09 -25.47 16.67
CA ASP A 486 20.72 -25.26 16.19
C ASP A 486 20.68 -25.50 14.67
N LEU A 487 19.56 -26.04 14.15
CA LEU A 487 19.35 -26.20 12.73
C LEU A 487 18.67 -24.94 12.16
N TRP A 488 19.17 -24.49 11.03
CA TRP A 488 18.63 -23.39 10.24
C TRP A 488 17.96 -23.96 8.99
N PHE A 489 16.80 -23.38 8.61
CA PHE A 489 16.03 -23.72 7.42
C PHE A 489 15.68 -22.48 6.62
N HIS A 490 15.73 -22.60 5.29
CA HIS A 490 15.26 -21.56 4.36
C HIS A 490 14.91 -22.19 3.00
N THR A 491 13.97 -21.60 2.29
CA THR A 491 13.63 -22.03 0.92
C THR A 491 14.72 -21.67 -0.07
N GLN A 492 15.11 -22.62 -0.93
CA GLN A 492 16.16 -22.44 -1.92
C GLN A 492 15.72 -21.46 -3.01
N ASP A 493 16.51 -20.42 -3.27
CA ASP A 493 16.28 -19.38 -4.30
C ASP A 493 14.89 -18.68 -4.26
N ILE A 494 14.18 -18.78 -3.13
CA ILE A 494 12.85 -18.20 -2.94
C ILE A 494 12.87 -17.32 -1.68
N GLN A 495 12.22 -16.14 -1.76
CA GLN A 495 12.11 -15.25 -0.61
C GLN A 495 11.31 -15.93 0.50
N GLY A 496 11.86 -15.96 1.72
CA GLY A 496 11.27 -16.62 2.88
C GLY A 496 11.86 -16.18 4.20
N SER A 497 11.30 -16.72 5.27
CA SER A 497 11.78 -16.55 6.64
C SER A 497 12.95 -17.48 6.94
N HIS A 498 13.85 -17.04 7.83
CA HIS A 498 14.78 -17.96 8.48
C HIS A 498 14.06 -18.65 9.63
N LEU A 499 14.15 -19.97 9.67
CA LEU A 499 13.64 -20.77 10.78
C LEU A 499 14.82 -21.38 11.53
N ILE A 500 14.78 -21.28 12.85
CA ILE A 500 15.78 -21.88 13.74
C ILE A 500 15.11 -22.93 14.59
N LEU A 501 15.51 -24.16 14.43
CA LEU A 501 15.07 -25.27 15.27
C LEU A 501 16.11 -25.55 16.36
N ARG A 502 15.69 -25.49 17.61
CA ARG A 502 16.46 -25.83 18.80
C ARG A 502 15.90 -27.06 19.44
N THR A 503 16.71 -28.14 19.55
CA THR A 503 16.36 -29.40 20.19
C THR A 503 17.40 -29.79 21.23
N ASN A 504 16.99 -30.60 22.20
CA ASN A 504 17.90 -31.15 23.21
C ASN A 504 18.56 -32.47 22.77
N HIS A 505 18.15 -33.03 21.65
CA HIS A 505 18.64 -34.26 21.05
C HIS A 505 18.79 -34.09 19.54
N GLU A 506 19.46 -35.02 18.89
CA GLU A 506 19.61 -35.00 17.43
C GLU A 506 18.22 -35.18 16.78
N PRO A 507 17.76 -34.24 15.93
CA PRO A 507 16.44 -34.31 15.30
C PRO A 507 16.41 -35.42 14.25
N ASP A 508 15.35 -36.20 14.22
CA ASP A 508 15.10 -37.22 13.21
C ASP A 508 14.62 -36.62 11.87
N ASP A 509 14.62 -37.45 10.83
CA ASP A 509 14.19 -37.01 9.48
C ASP A 509 12.72 -36.56 9.43
N MET A 510 11.87 -37.08 10.34
CA MET A 510 10.46 -36.71 10.40
C MET A 510 10.30 -35.27 10.91
N LEU A 511 10.99 -34.92 11.98
CA LEU A 511 10.99 -33.55 12.53
C LEU A 511 11.62 -32.57 11.55
N ILE A 512 12.75 -32.94 10.90
CA ILE A 512 13.38 -32.11 9.87
C ILE A 512 12.40 -31.84 8.71
N SER A 513 11.72 -32.89 8.24
CA SER A 513 10.71 -32.78 7.18
C SER A 513 9.55 -31.86 7.58
N GLN A 514 9.08 -31.98 8.82
CA GLN A 514 7.96 -31.14 9.31
C GLN A 514 8.38 -29.68 9.41
N VAL A 515 9.58 -29.36 9.91
CA VAL A 515 10.07 -27.99 9.99
C VAL A 515 10.36 -27.42 8.60
N ALA A 516 10.83 -28.25 7.66
CA ALA A 516 10.99 -27.84 6.26
C ALA A 516 9.65 -27.44 5.61
N LYS A 517 8.55 -28.17 5.89
CA LYS A 517 7.21 -27.79 5.43
C LYS A 517 6.78 -26.44 6.00
N TYR A 518 7.10 -26.16 7.27
CA TYR A 518 6.85 -24.85 7.88
C TYR A 518 7.71 -23.77 7.24
N ALA A 519 8.96 -24.01 6.90
CA ALA A 519 9.80 -23.06 6.18
C ALA A 519 9.24 -22.74 4.80
N ALA A 520 8.71 -23.73 4.09
CA ALA A 520 8.02 -23.55 2.82
C ALA A 520 6.74 -22.71 2.97
N TYR A 521 5.99 -22.88 4.07
CA TYR A 521 4.81 -22.07 4.38
C TYR A 521 5.15 -20.59 4.63
N PHE A 522 6.24 -20.31 5.34
CA PHE A 522 6.73 -18.94 5.59
C PHE A 522 7.62 -18.42 4.45
N SER A 523 7.28 -18.77 3.21
CA SER A 523 7.95 -18.30 2.01
C SER A 523 6.94 -17.83 0.93
N LYS A 524 7.47 -17.19 -0.10
CA LYS A 524 6.68 -16.80 -1.28
C LYS A 524 6.08 -18.01 -2.02
N ALA A 525 6.62 -19.20 -1.81
CA ALA A 525 6.12 -20.45 -2.38
C ALA A 525 5.03 -21.14 -1.55
N ARG A 526 4.41 -20.46 -0.60
CA ARG A 526 3.37 -20.95 0.33
C ARG A 526 2.22 -21.76 -0.34
N HIS A 527 1.93 -21.49 -1.59
CA HIS A 527 0.86 -22.15 -2.35
C HIS A 527 1.38 -23.11 -3.45
N SER A 528 2.65 -23.43 -3.42
CA SER A 528 3.27 -24.35 -4.38
C SER A 528 3.24 -25.79 -3.85
N SER A 529 3.13 -26.78 -4.74
CA SER A 529 3.06 -28.19 -4.35
C SER A 529 4.42 -28.85 -4.11
N LYS A 530 5.52 -28.20 -4.52
CA LYS A 530 6.91 -28.71 -4.35
C LYS A 530 7.83 -27.53 -4.14
N VAL A 531 8.37 -27.42 -2.92
CA VAL A 531 9.26 -26.33 -2.52
C VAL A 531 10.56 -26.91 -2.02
N PRO A 532 11.71 -26.61 -2.66
CA PRO A 532 13.01 -27.00 -2.13
C PRO A 532 13.35 -26.13 -0.91
N VAL A 533 13.72 -26.78 0.20
CA VAL A 533 14.11 -26.15 1.45
C VAL A 533 15.51 -26.65 1.82
N ASP A 534 16.43 -25.72 1.95
CA ASP A 534 17.79 -26.00 2.42
C ASP A 534 17.81 -25.94 3.95
N TYR A 535 18.54 -26.87 4.56
CA TYR A 535 18.78 -26.86 6.00
C TYR A 535 20.23 -27.24 6.32
N THR A 536 20.73 -26.62 7.38
CA THR A 536 22.09 -26.88 7.86
C THR A 536 22.23 -26.43 9.32
N TYR A 537 23.30 -26.86 9.99
CA TYR A 537 23.65 -26.35 11.31
C TYR A 537 24.15 -24.90 11.23
N ILE A 538 23.84 -24.09 12.22
CA ILE A 538 24.28 -22.67 12.31
C ILE A 538 25.80 -22.51 12.20
N LYS A 539 26.59 -23.47 12.71
CA LYS A 539 28.07 -23.49 12.59
C LYS A 539 28.58 -23.45 11.14
N ASN A 540 27.77 -23.87 10.17
CA ASN A 540 28.12 -23.89 8.74
C ASN A 540 27.73 -22.58 8.02
N ILE A 541 27.00 -21.66 8.67
CA ILE A 541 26.51 -20.43 8.10
C ILE A 541 27.51 -19.29 8.33
N LYS A 542 27.79 -18.53 7.29
CA LYS A 542 28.66 -17.36 7.34
C LYS A 542 27.97 -16.14 6.70
N LYS A 543 28.28 -14.96 7.22
CA LYS A 543 27.88 -13.68 6.63
C LYS A 543 29.08 -13.04 5.94
N PRO A 544 29.03 -12.80 4.61
CA PRO A 544 30.09 -12.06 3.92
C PRO A 544 30.13 -10.60 4.41
N PRO A 545 31.32 -9.99 4.48
CA PRO A 545 31.45 -8.58 4.81
C PRO A 545 30.62 -7.69 3.87
N LYS A 546 29.92 -6.69 4.42
CA LYS A 546 29.09 -5.73 3.66
C LYS A 546 27.89 -6.33 2.93
N SER A 547 27.51 -7.60 3.19
CA SER A 547 26.29 -8.18 2.66
C SER A 547 25.04 -7.56 3.32
N PRO A 548 23.88 -7.56 2.63
CA PRO A 548 22.62 -7.10 3.19
C PRO A 548 22.19 -7.87 4.45
N LEU A 549 21.19 -7.34 5.17
CA LEU A 549 20.58 -8.04 6.30
C LEU A 549 19.90 -9.34 5.83
N GLY A 550 20.03 -10.39 6.62
CA GLY A 550 19.48 -11.71 6.31
C GLY A 550 20.21 -12.50 5.21
N PHE A 551 21.25 -11.92 4.61
CA PHE A 551 22.05 -12.62 3.60
C PHE A 551 23.04 -13.58 4.25
N VAL A 552 23.03 -14.85 3.83
CA VAL A 552 23.89 -15.93 4.35
C VAL A 552 24.54 -16.70 3.21
N ILE A 553 25.71 -17.25 3.48
CA ILE A 553 26.38 -18.26 2.64
C ILE A 553 26.69 -19.49 3.47
N PHE A 554 26.54 -20.66 2.88
CA PHE A 554 26.86 -21.94 3.48
C PHE A 554 27.39 -22.89 2.41
N ASN A 555 28.38 -23.71 2.78
CA ASN A 555 29.01 -24.65 1.84
C ASN A 555 28.51 -26.09 2.06
N THR A 556 28.00 -26.39 3.25
CA THR A 556 27.51 -27.72 3.63
C THR A 556 26.02 -27.56 4.04
N HIS A 557 25.14 -28.17 3.28
CA HIS A 557 23.71 -28.19 3.54
C HIS A 557 23.06 -29.43 2.94
N GLN A 558 21.83 -29.67 3.31
CA GLN A 558 20.95 -30.65 2.68
C GLN A 558 19.71 -29.93 2.17
N THR A 559 19.12 -30.45 1.11
CA THR A 559 17.91 -29.91 0.51
C THR A 559 16.80 -30.94 0.58
N MET A 560 15.61 -30.52 1.03
CA MET A 560 14.43 -31.36 1.07
C MET A 560 13.31 -30.71 0.24
N ILE A 561 12.65 -31.50 -0.60
CA ILE A 561 11.49 -31.01 -1.39
C ILE A 561 10.23 -31.35 -0.60
N VAL A 562 9.48 -30.32 -0.21
CA VAL A 562 8.32 -30.45 0.67
C VAL A 562 7.10 -29.71 0.10
N GLU A 563 5.92 -30.08 0.59
CA GLU A 563 4.68 -29.31 0.41
C GLU A 563 4.49 -28.37 1.60
N PRO A 564 4.18 -27.07 1.39
CA PRO A 564 3.98 -26.11 2.47
C PRO A 564 2.85 -26.52 3.41
N GLU A 565 3.09 -26.46 4.71
CA GLU A 565 2.12 -26.79 5.74
C GLU A 565 2.13 -25.72 6.83
N LYS A 566 0.94 -25.25 7.26
CA LYS A 566 0.83 -24.28 8.34
C LYS A 566 1.12 -24.94 9.68
N PRO A 567 1.99 -24.37 10.54
CA PRO A 567 2.16 -24.87 11.89
C PRO A 567 0.84 -24.86 12.68
N PRO A 568 0.44 -25.96 13.33
CA PRO A 568 -0.86 -26.05 14.04
C PRO A 568 -1.03 -25.02 15.16
N MET A 569 0.08 -24.60 15.78
CA MET A 569 0.09 -23.65 16.90
C MET A 569 0.22 -22.18 16.46
N TYR A 570 0.23 -21.92 15.14
CA TYR A 570 0.36 -20.56 14.60
C TYR A 570 -1.02 -19.98 14.30
N GLU A 571 -1.45 -18.98 15.06
CA GLU A 571 -2.59 -18.12 14.75
C GLU A 571 -2.13 -16.90 13.95
N GLU A 572 -2.80 -16.64 12.81
CA GLU A 572 -2.48 -15.49 11.93
C GLU A 572 -2.89 -14.15 12.53
#